data_69eb9bf9116a0625ea7a1dd5aa2e72aa
#
_entry.id   69eb9bf9116a0625ea7a1dd5aa2e72aa
#
_cell.length_a   1.000
_cell.length_b   1.000
_cell.length_c   1.000
_cell.angle_alpha   90.00
_cell.angle_beta   90.00
_cell.angle_gamma   90.00
#
_symmetry.space_group_name_H-M   'P 1'
#
loop_
_entity.id
_entity.type
_entity.pdbx_description
1 polymer ?
#
loop_
_entity_poly.entity_id
_entity_poly.type
_entity_poly.pdbx_seq_one_letter_code
_entity_poly.pdbx_strand_id
1 'polypeptide(L)'
;MCCDVLIVGGATSGSFFARRMAEQGFSVTVLDSYSENKIGSKYDIFHMCKRDFERFGLPSASKDDGTWAFEFSEGLTSSPYGNFPKTTYDTVIGMHMHEYVLKMNRWAKEKGARYIYGAKYLAPIFEGGRISGVRYEKDGEEKEIFSRVTVDCSGMNAYVRTSLPDGYGVENFRLGGNDMFYVILRYVKLLREKDYLNGSCGWPYYKTWIAPQHDPHGAILGIGACNSFSDAEEIYKKFEENISLPDHEIQYFERGTTPYCRCPYSFAADNFIVTGDAACLTKPLNGEGITSSMVHMEIAARVLTRALKKNRTRKEDLWEINTLYNKTQGADFCFLRAVLTKAVNAKADEWEYFFANDIIFSEPLMNAVSTGEEIPLTPDVIGNMVKSIARGVKKGVITKDTLKTVGGGVLLAISIKNHYLKFPASPDGFEKWCKKADKIWQKIGKMQ
;
A
#
# COMPACT_ATOMS: atom_id res chain seq x y z
N MET A 1 3.14 16.06 28.85
CA MET A 1 3.08 16.95 27.66
C MET A 1 1.75 16.70 26.98
N CYS A 2 1.09 17.72 26.42
CA CYS A 2 -0.22 17.55 25.77
C CYS A 2 -0.20 18.17 24.37
N CYS A 3 -0.84 17.53 23.38
CA CYS A 3 -1.04 18.03 22.03
C CYS A 3 -2.45 17.69 21.50
N ASP A 4 -2.89 18.32 20.42
CA ASP A 4 -4.17 17.96 19.79
C ASP A 4 -4.07 16.60 19.10
N VAL A 5 -3.00 16.38 18.34
CA VAL A 5 -2.78 15.17 17.55
C VAL A 5 -1.40 14.60 17.86
N LEU A 6 -1.39 13.37 18.34
CA LEU A 6 -0.18 12.58 18.53
C LEU A 6 -0.09 11.55 17.42
N ILE A 7 1.05 11.50 16.73
CA ILE A 7 1.30 10.56 15.63
C ILE A 7 2.44 9.62 16.05
N VAL A 8 2.22 8.32 15.94
CA VAL A 8 3.25 7.29 16.17
C VAL A 8 3.75 6.78 14.81
N GLY A 9 5.02 7.05 14.52
CA GLY A 9 5.68 6.81 13.23
C GLY A 9 5.82 8.09 12.41
N GLY A 10 7.07 8.52 12.13
CA GLY A 10 7.41 9.79 11.48
C GLY A 10 7.95 9.65 10.04
N ALA A 11 7.76 8.49 9.38
CA ALA A 11 8.11 8.31 7.98
C ALA A 11 7.09 9.01 7.05
N THR A 12 6.95 8.56 5.81
CA THR A 12 6.11 9.23 4.78
C THR A 12 4.67 9.48 5.23
N SER A 13 3.99 8.48 5.80
CA SER A 13 2.60 8.60 6.27
C SER A 13 2.47 9.57 7.44
N GLY A 14 3.33 9.42 8.46
CA GLY A 14 3.26 10.28 9.63
C GLY A 14 3.59 11.73 9.33
N SER A 15 4.58 11.99 8.48
CA SER A 15 4.94 13.35 8.06
C SER A 15 3.85 14.02 7.23
N PHE A 16 3.24 13.28 6.31
CA PHE A 16 2.11 13.79 5.53
C PHE A 16 0.93 14.17 6.43
N PHE A 17 0.52 13.26 7.33
CA PHE A 17 -0.59 13.53 8.24
C PHE A 17 -0.28 14.67 9.21
N ALA A 18 0.98 14.73 9.73
CA ALA A 18 1.45 15.82 10.60
C ALA A 18 1.35 17.17 9.90
N ARG A 19 1.80 17.27 8.65
CA ARG A 19 1.68 18.49 7.84
C ARG A 19 0.22 18.93 7.70
N ARG A 20 -0.67 18.00 7.31
CA ARG A 20 -2.10 18.30 7.12
C ARG A 20 -2.77 18.83 8.37
N MET A 21 -2.45 18.28 9.54
CA MET A 21 -3.05 18.71 10.79
C MET A 21 -2.43 20.03 11.30
N ALA A 22 -1.11 20.20 11.16
CA ALA A 22 -0.44 21.43 11.55
C ALA A 22 -0.87 22.64 10.68
N GLU A 23 -1.13 22.46 9.39
CA GLU A 23 -1.70 23.48 8.49
C GLU A 23 -3.08 23.97 8.93
N GLN A 24 -3.82 23.16 9.67
CA GLN A 24 -5.12 23.52 10.24
C GLN A 24 -5.00 24.22 11.60
N GLY A 25 -3.78 24.47 12.06
CA GLY A 25 -3.49 25.18 13.33
C GLY A 25 -3.53 24.29 14.56
N PHE A 26 -3.57 22.96 14.43
CA PHE A 26 -3.51 22.05 15.58
C PHE A 26 -2.07 21.83 16.05
N SER A 27 -1.92 21.63 17.37
CA SER A 27 -0.66 21.22 17.95
C SER A 27 -0.42 19.73 17.65
N VAL A 28 0.63 19.44 16.86
CA VAL A 28 0.97 18.09 16.41
C VAL A 28 2.30 17.66 16.98
N THR A 29 2.34 16.45 17.56
CA THR A 29 3.59 15.81 17.96
C THR A 29 3.72 14.45 17.28
N VAL A 30 4.89 14.18 16.70
CA VAL A 30 5.24 12.92 16.06
C VAL A 30 6.29 12.20 16.88
N LEU A 31 6.04 10.93 17.22
CA LEU A 31 7.01 10.05 17.84
C LEU A 31 7.57 9.09 16.78
N ASP A 32 8.90 8.96 16.73
CA ASP A 32 9.54 7.92 15.93
C ASP A 32 10.63 7.20 16.72
N SER A 33 10.69 5.88 16.58
CA SER A 33 11.69 5.04 17.25
C SER A 33 13.09 5.22 16.68
N TYR A 34 13.22 5.63 15.45
CA TYR A 34 14.50 5.95 14.83
C TYR A 34 14.98 7.35 15.22
N SER A 35 16.29 7.50 15.30
CA SER A 35 16.92 8.83 15.36
C SER A 35 16.75 9.55 14.02
N GLU A 36 16.85 10.89 14.02
CA GLU A 36 16.68 11.69 12.81
C GLU A 36 17.61 11.24 11.67
N ASN A 37 18.83 10.83 11.97
CA ASN A 37 19.81 10.35 11.00
C ASN A 37 19.59 8.89 10.54
N LYS A 38 18.55 8.20 11.01
CA LYS A 38 18.23 6.81 10.64
C LYS A 38 16.80 6.62 10.15
N ILE A 39 15.94 7.62 10.28
CA ILE A 39 14.57 7.51 9.80
C ILE A 39 14.54 7.34 8.28
N GLY A 40 13.73 6.41 7.77
CA GLY A 40 13.65 6.13 6.34
C GLY A 40 14.83 5.35 5.73
N SER A 41 15.86 4.98 6.51
CA SER A 41 17.06 4.30 6.00
C SER A 41 16.91 2.78 5.83
N LYS A 42 15.71 2.24 5.93
CA LYS A 42 15.46 0.80 5.76
C LYS A 42 15.59 0.35 4.31
N TYR A 43 15.25 1.22 3.38
CA TYR A 43 15.37 1.04 1.94
C TYR A 43 16.05 2.27 1.35
N ASP A 44 16.84 2.06 0.28
CA ASP A 44 17.51 3.16 -0.39
C ASP A 44 16.53 3.95 -1.27
N ILE A 45 15.83 3.26 -2.18
CA ILE A 45 15.03 3.93 -3.20
C ILE A 45 13.56 3.50 -3.13
N PHE A 46 12.68 4.48 -3.26
CA PHE A 46 11.27 4.29 -3.55
C PHE A 46 10.83 5.25 -4.66
N HIS A 47 9.63 5.09 -5.17
CA HIS A 47 9.15 5.90 -6.28
C HIS A 47 7.67 6.28 -6.14
N MET A 48 7.30 7.40 -6.79
CA MET A 48 5.91 7.86 -6.91
C MET A 48 5.68 8.43 -8.31
N CYS A 49 4.42 8.49 -8.74
CA CYS A 49 4.06 9.20 -9.96
C CYS A 49 4.23 10.71 -9.77
N LYS A 50 4.79 11.38 -10.78
CA LYS A 50 5.08 12.83 -10.73
C LYS A 50 3.84 13.66 -10.42
N ARG A 51 2.69 13.30 -10.96
CA ARG A 51 1.40 13.99 -10.69
C ARG A 51 0.97 13.94 -9.22
N ASP A 52 1.42 12.94 -8.45
CA ASP A 52 1.04 12.81 -7.04
C ASP A 52 1.71 13.87 -6.16
N PHE A 53 2.84 14.42 -6.60
CA PHE A 53 3.45 15.56 -5.92
C PHE A 53 2.52 16.78 -5.94
N GLU A 54 1.94 17.10 -7.09
CA GLU A 54 0.96 18.18 -7.22
C GLU A 54 -0.36 17.84 -6.51
N ARG A 55 -0.88 16.63 -6.78
CA ARG A 55 -2.14 16.15 -6.20
C ARG A 55 -2.17 16.26 -4.68
N PHE A 56 -1.08 15.89 -4.03
CA PHE A 56 -0.96 15.90 -2.58
C PHE A 56 -0.14 17.09 -2.04
N GLY A 57 0.21 18.04 -2.88
CA GLY A 57 1.01 19.22 -2.48
C GLY A 57 2.32 18.84 -1.79
N LEU A 58 2.98 17.78 -2.26
CA LEU A 58 4.22 17.26 -1.68
C LEU A 58 5.43 18.11 -2.09
N PRO A 59 6.49 18.17 -1.28
CA PRO A 59 7.74 18.79 -1.69
C PRO A 59 8.35 17.96 -2.85
N SER A 60 8.69 18.62 -3.96
CA SER A 60 9.28 17.97 -5.12
C SER A 60 10.65 17.37 -4.79
N ALA A 61 10.95 16.20 -5.36
CA ALA A 61 12.30 15.64 -5.29
C ALA A 61 13.26 16.50 -6.16
N SER A 62 14.51 16.65 -5.71
CA SER A 62 15.54 17.46 -6.38
C SER A 62 16.91 16.79 -6.28
N LYS A 63 17.73 16.97 -7.33
CA LYS A 63 19.15 16.59 -7.30
C LYS A 63 19.95 17.45 -6.33
N ASP A 64 19.56 18.72 -6.20
CA ASP A 64 20.29 19.71 -5.36
C ASP A 64 20.25 19.37 -3.88
N ASP A 65 19.20 18.70 -3.41
CA ASP A 65 19.06 18.29 -2.01
C ASP A 65 19.21 16.79 -1.79
N GLY A 66 19.67 16.06 -2.81
CA GLY A 66 19.96 14.63 -2.74
C GLY A 66 18.71 13.72 -2.67
N THR A 67 17.51 14.26 -2.84
CA THR A 67 16.28 13.46 -2.75
C THR A 67 15.93 12.73 -4.04
N TRP A 68 16.40 13.20 -5.20
CA TRP A 68 16.10 12.62 -6.51
C TRP A 68 17.06 11.47 -6.84
N ALA A 69 16.54 10.36 -7.32
CA ALA A 69 17.32 9.20 -7.78
C ALA A 69 17.22 8.99 -9.28
N PHE A 70 16.00 8.93 -9.84
CA PHE A 70 15.77 8.72 -11.28
C PHE A 70 14.39 9.22 -11.70
N GLU A 71 14.17 9.29 -13.02
CA GLU A 71 12.87 9.57 -13.63
C GLU A 71 12.70 8.70 -14.89
N PHE A 72 11.49 8.18 -15.13
CA PHE A 72 11.09 7.57 -16.39
C PHE A 72 9.61 7.85 -16.66
N SER A 73 9.19 7.79 -17.95
CA SER A 73 7.81 8.14 -18.35
C SER A 73 7.06 7.00 -19.04
N GLU A 74 7.72 5.89 -19.30
CA GLU A 74 7.11 4.72 -19.91
C GLU A 74 7.33 3.50 -19.01
N GLY A 75 6.25 2.82 -18.68
CA GLY A 75 6.28 1.53 -17.98
C GLY A 75 5.77 0.44 -18.92
N LEU A 76 6.49 -0.68 -18.96
CA LEU A 76 6.13 -1.84 -19.76
C LEU A 76 5.73 -2.98 -18.83
N THR A 77 4.53 -3.54 -19.03
CA THR A 77 4.10 -4.76 -18.33
C THR A 77 3.88 -5.86 -19.34
N SER A 78 4.51 -7.00 -19.16
CA SER A 78 4.41 -8.15 -20.04
C SER A 78 3.98 -9.42 -19.29
N SER A 79 3.62 -10.45 -20.05
CA SER A 79 3.31 -11.77 -19.54
C SER A 79 4.54 -12.46 -18.92
N PRO A 80 4.38 -13.61 -18.23
CA PRO A 80 5.49 -14.32 -17.56
C PRO A 80 6.71 -14.62 -18.46
N TYR A 81 6.51 -14.81 -19.74
CA TYR A 81 7.60 -15.06 -20.71
C TYR A 81 8.04 -13.81 -21.47
N GLY A 82 7.65 -12.61 -21.01
CA GLY A 82 8.01 -11.36 -21.67
C GLY A 82 7.21 -11.01 -22.93
N ASN A 83 6.16 -11.79 -23.25
CA ASN A 83 5.29 -11.55 -24.39
C ASN A 83 4.17 -10.56 -24.08
N PHE A 84 3.45 -10.13 -25.13
CA PHE A 84 2.24 -9.29 -25.01
C PHE A 84 2.43 -8.04 -24.17
N PRO A 85 3.45 -7.20 -24.44
CA PRO A 85 3.72 -6.02 -23.63
C PRO A 85 2.55 -5.04 -23.67
N LYS A 86 2.26 -4.44 -22.52
CA LYS A 86 1.30 -3.33 -22.35
C LYS A 86 2.08 -2.13 -21.84
N THR A 87 1.97 -1.02 -22.54
CA THR A 87 2.66 0.21 -22.15
C THR A 87 1.74 1.09 -21.32
N THR A 88 2.26 1.59 -20.21
CA THR A 88 1.63 2.65 -19.41
C THR A 88 2.48 3.91 -19.52
N TYR A 89 1.82 5.04 -19.79
CA TYR A 89 2.48 6.34 -19.89
C TYR A 89 2.21 7.13 -18.63
N ASP A 90 3.18 7.14 -17.73
CA ASP A 90 3.12 7.92 -16.51
C ASP A 90 4.54 8.24 -16.05
N THR A 91 4.79 9.51 -15.76
CA THR A 91 6.09 9.92 -15.27
C THR A 91 6.25 9.50 -13.81
N VAL A 92 7.25 8.67 -13.56
CA VAL A 92 7.60 8.14 -12.23
C VAL A 92 8.92 8.75 -11.80
N ILE A 93 8.97 9.23 -10.56
CA ILE A 93 10.18 9.76 -9.93
C ILE A 93 10.62 8.81 -8.82
N GLY A 94 11.85 8.32 -8.94
CA GLY A 94 12.56 7.60 -7.89
C GLY A 94 13.25 8.56 -6.94
N MET A 95 13.21 8.25 -5.66
CA MET A 95 13.75 9.10 -4.60
C MET A 95 14.55 8.28 -3.61
N HIS A 96 15.63 8.87 -3.08
CA HIS A 96 16.34 8.32 -1.93
C HIS A 96 15.46 8.43 -0.69
N MET A 97 15.11 7.30 -0.11
CA MET A 97 14.07 7.20 0.94
C MET A 97 14.41 8.02 2.18
N HIS A 98 15.63 7.89 2.69
CA HIS A 98 16.08 8.61 3.88
C HIS A 98 15.99 10.13 3.68
N GLU A 99 16.58 10.63 2.59
CA GLU A 99 16.63 12.06 2.28
C GLU A 99 15.23 12.65 2.05
N TYR A 100 14.39 11.90 1.36
CA TYR A 100 13.02 12.35 1.11
C TYR A 100 12.15 12.34 2.38
N VAL A 101 12.31 11.35 3.26
CA VAL A 101 11.61 11.34 4.56
C VAL A 101 12.06 12.53 5.42
N LEU A 102 13.36 12.84 5.46
CA LEU A 102 13.85 14.04 6.15
C LEU A 102 13.27 15.33 5.55
N LYS A 103 13.15 15.41 4.21
CA LYS A 103 12.50 16.51 3.53
C LYS A 103 11.03 16.65 3.93
N MET A 104 10.29 15.56 3.97
CA MET A 104 8.89 15.56 4.44
C MET A 104 8.78 15.95 5.92
N ASN A 105 9.72 15.52 6.76
CA ASN A 105 9.75 15.94 8.17
C ASN A 105 9.97 17.45 8.30
N ARG A 106 10.92 18.03 7.55
CA ARG A 106 11.13 19.50 7.50
C ARG A 106 9.88 20.22 7.02
N TRP A 107 9.26 19.73 5.93
CA TRP A 107 8.02 20.24 5.39
C TRP A 107 6.86 20.26 6.41
N ALA A 108 6.76 19.22 7.26
CA ALA A 108 5.77 19.20 8.35
C ALA A 108 6.16 20.17 9.49
N LYS A 109 7.45 20.23 9.87
CA LYS A 109 7.97 21.15 10.89
C LYS A 109 7.75 22.62 10.54
N GLU A 110 7.80 23.01 9.26
CA GLU A 110 7.51 24.36 8.77
C GLU A 110 6.09 24.86 9.14
N LYS A 111 5.15 23.94 9.35
CA LYS A 111 3.79 24.27 9.81
C LYS A 111 3.59 24.07 11.31
N GLY A 112 4.65 23.79 12.04
CA GLY A 112 4.64 23.69 13.51
C GLY A 112 4.52 22.27 14.06
N ALA A 113 4.61 21.22 13.22
CA ALA A 113 4.69 19.85 13.71
C ALA A 113 6.00 19.63 14.50
N ARG A 114 5.90 19.00 15.65
CA ARG A 114 7.04 18.70 16.52
C ARG A 114 7.40 17.22 16.42
N TYR A 115 8.68 16.90 16.31
CA TYR A 115 9.19 15.53 16.26
C TYR A 115 9.97 15.17 17.50
N ILE A 116 9.74 13.97 18.03
CA ILE A 116 10.52 13.34 19.10
C ILE A 116 11.10 12.06 18.52
N TYR A 117 12.33 12.14 18.04
CA TYR A 117 13.09 11.03 17.50
C TYR A 117 13.71 10.18 18.60
N GLY A 118 14.00 8.89 18.31
CA GLY A 118 14.51 7.93 19.28
C GLY A 118 13.49 7.59 20.37
N ALA A 119 12.21 7.80 20.10
CA ALA A 119 11.10 7.59 21.02
C ALA A 119 10.36 6.29 20.66
N LYS A 120 10.64 5.24 21.40
CA LYS A 120 10.04 3.92 21.19
C LYS A 120 8.68 3.84 21.88
N TYR A 121 7.62 3.65 21.09
CA TYR A 121 6.29 3.40 21.63
C TYR A 121 6.27 2.18 22.55
N LEU A 122 5.59 2.26 23.70
CA LEU A 122 5.43 1.18 24.67
C LEU A 122 3.97 0.72 24.82
N ALA A 123 3.06 1.64 25.12
CA ALA A 123 1.65 1.31 25.35
C ALA A 123 0.73 2.52 25.20
N PRO A 124 -0.58 2.31 24.92
CA PRO A 124 -1.57 3.38 25.00
C PRO A 124 -1.89 3.74 26.46
N ILE A 125 -2.24 4.98 26.70
CA ILE A 125 -2.81 5.46 27.96
C ILE A 125 -4.31 5.62 27.76
N PHE A 126 -5.10 5.13 28.72
CA PHE A 126 -6.55 5.22 28.69
C PHE A 126 -7.08 6.07 29.84
N GLU A 127 -8.03 6.95 29.55
CA GLU A 127 -8.82 7.70 30.51
C GLU A 127 -10.29 7.56 30.16
N GLY A 128 -11.11 7.14 31.13
CA GLY A 128 -12.53 6.91 30.91
C GLY A 128 -12.85 5.91 29.78
N GLY A 129 -11.96 4.90 29.58
CA GLY A 129 -12.10 3.87 28.56
C GLY A 129 -11.70 4.32 27.14
N ARG A 130 -11.18 5.54 26.97
CA ARG A 130 -10.72 6.09 25.68
C ARG A 130 -9.22 6.36 25.71
N ILE A 131 -8.56 6.19 24.57
CA ILE A 131 -7.14 6.55 24.45
C ILE A 131 -6.99 8.05 24.71
N SER A 132 -6.05 8.41 25.58
CA SER A 132 -5.74 9.80 25.95
C SER A 132 -4.27 10.17 25.69
N GLY A 133 -3.47 9.21 25.24
CA GLY A 133 -2.04 9.40 24.97
C GLY A 133 -1.31 8.08 24.84
N VAL A 134 0.02 8.15 24.92
CA VAL A 134 0.89 6.98 24.90
C VAL A 134 2.04 7.08 25.88
N ARG A 135 2.52 5.93 26.35
CA ARG A 135 3.81 5.77 27.00
C ARG A 135 4.86 5.42 25.96
N TYR A 136 6.02 6.01 26.07
CA TYR A 136 7.17 5.76 25.20
C TYR A 136 8.46 5.78 26.00
N GLU A 137 9.47 5.06 25.49
CA GLU A 137 10.83 5.09 26.02
C GLU A 137 11.70 6.02 25.20
N LYS A 138 12.47 6.86 25.85
CA LYS A 138 13.50 7.69 25.24
C LYS A 138 14.68 7.87 26.18
N ASP A 139 15.88 7.63 25.67
CA ASP A 139 17.14 7.75 26.44
C ASP A 139 17.15 6.85 27.71
N GLY A 140 16.48 5.66 27.62
CA GLY A 140 16.36 4.70 28.73
C GLY A 140 15.30 5.06 29.79
N GLU A 141 14.54 6.13 29.58
CA GLU A 141 13.48 6.56 30.49
C GLU A 141 12.10 6.40 29.87
N GLU A 142 11.15 5.87 30.66
CA GLU A 142 9.73 5.90 30.30
C GLU A 142 9.15 7.30 30.46
N LYS A 143 8.42 7.74 29.45
CA LYS A 143 7.77 9.06 29.39
C LYS A 143 6.34 8.92 28.89
N GLU A 144 5.51 9.90 29.24
CA GLU A 144 4.12 9.98 28.84
C GLU A 144 3.86 11.25 28.01
N ILE A 145 3.01 11.10 27.01
CA ILE A 145 2.49 12.21 26.23
C ILE A 145 0.99 12.02 26.03
N PHE A 146 0.24 13.08 26.33
CA PHE A 146 -1.22 13.07 26.22
C PHE A 146 -1.66 13.80 24.95
N SER A 147 -2.77 13.36 24.37
CA SER A 147 -3.34 13.95 23.18
C SER A 147 -4.86 13.80 23.14
N ARG A 148 -5.50 14.67 22.37
CA ARG A 148 -6.93 14.53 22.08
C ARG A 148 -7.21 13.37 21.14
N VAL A 149 -6.31 13.14 20.17
CA VAL A 149 -6.38 12.01 19.23
C VAL A 149 -4.97 11.43 19.00
N THR A 150 -4.87 10.11 19.06
CA THR A 150 -3.67 9.36 18.69
C THR A 150 -3.84 8.75 17.30
N VAL A 151 -2.83 8.91 16.44
CA VAL A 151 -2.81 8.37 15.07
C VAL A 151 -1.70 7.36 14.94
N ASP A 152 -2.04 6.13 14.53
CA ASP A 152 -1.06 5.08 14.26
C ASP A 152 -0.59 5.13 12.81
N CYS A 153 0.67 5.56 12.61
CA CYS A 153 1.43 5.54 11.38
C CYS A 153 2.70 4.68 11.52
N SER A 154 2.70 3.71 12.45
CA SER A 154 3.90 2.96 12.85
C SER A 154 4.31 1.84 11.86
N GLY A 155 3.80 1.89 10.63
CA GLY A 155 4.13 0.93 9.59
C GLY A 155 3.55 -0.46 9.85
N MET A 156 4.13 -1.48 9.25
CA MET A 156 3.61 -2.85 9.29
C MET A 156 3.35 -3.44 10.68
N ASN A 157 4.12 -3.01 11.68
CA ASN A 157 3.97 -3.51 13.04
C ASN A 157 2.68 -3.01 13.70
N ALA A 158 2.11 -1.90 13.22
CA ALA A 158 0.87 -1.30 13.72
C ALA A 158 0.85 -1.24 15.26
N TYR A 159 1.92 -0.71 15.86
CA TYR A 159 2.19 -0.84 17.30
C TYR A 159 1.03 -0.36 18.17
N VAL A 160 0.40 0.77 17.81
CA VAL A 160 -0.74 1.26 18.59
C VAL A 160 -1.97 0.42 18.33
N ARG A 161 -2.33 0.19 17.07
CA ARG A 161 -3.51 -0.61 16.69
C ARG A 161 -3.51 -2.02 17.31
N THR A 162 -2.35 -2.70 17.26
CA THR A 162 -2.23 -4.08 17.79
C THR A 162 -2.16 -4.18 19.33
N SER A 163 -2.05 -3.04 20.02
CA SER A 163 -2.08 -2.94 21.48
C SER A 163 -3.42 -2.46 22.02
N LEU A 164 -4.38 -2.12 21.16
CA LEU A 164 -5.73 -1.78 21.57
C LEU A 164 -6.47 -3.02 22.11
N PRO A 165 -7.35 -2.87 23.10
CA PRO A 165 -8.15 -3.98 23.59
C PRO A 165 -9.16 -4.46 22.54
N ASP A 166 -9.55 -5.71 22.63
CA ASP A 166 -10.61 -6.27 21.78
C ASP A 166 -11.90 -5.44 21.93
N GLY A 167 -12.53 -5.21 20.77
CA GLY A 167 -13.78 -4.44 20.74
C GLY A 167 -13.61 -2.92 20.85
N TYR A 168 -12.38 -2.38 20.87
CA TYR A 168 -12.15 -0.93 20.94
C TYR A 168 -12.73 -0.14 19.74
N GLY A 169 -13.01 -0.83 18.65
CA GLY A 169 -13.66 -0.22 17.47
C GLY A 169 -12.81 -0.27 16.19
N VAL A 170 -11.55 -0.65 16.30
CA VAL A 170 -10.65 -0.99 15.22
C VAL A 170 -10.11 -2.39 15.44
N GLU A 171 -10.01 -3.20 14.38
CA GLU A 171 -9.47 -4.55 14.50
C GLU A 171 -7.97 -4.51 14.86
N ASN A 172 -7.57 -5.26 15.87
CA ASN A 172 -6.21 -5.28 16.43
C ASN A 172 -5.38 -6.49 15.98
N PHE A 173 -5.76 -7.16 14.87
CA PHE A 173 -5.02 -8.31 14.35
C PHE A 173 -3.56 -7.98 14.03
N ARG A 174 -2.69 -8.98 14.17
CA ARG A 174 -1.30 -8.94 13.75
C ARG A 174 -1.14 -9.63 12.40
N LEU A 175 -0.20 -9.16 11.59
CA LEU A 175 0.12 -9.77 10.30
C LEU A 175 0.85 -11.09 10.52
N GLY A 176 0.35 -12.16 9.89
CA GLY A 176 1.06 -13.43 9.76
C GLY A 176 1.89 -13.48 8.47
N GLY A 177 2.68 -14.54 8.27
CA GLY A 177 3.50 -14.70 7.06
C GLY A 177 2.71 -14.59 5.76
N ASN A 178 1.50 -15.14 5.73
CA ASN A 178 0.63 -15.10 4.54
C ASN A 178 -0.14 -13.78 4.35
N ASP A 179 0.05 -12.82 5.24
CA ASP A 179 -0.56 -11.48 5.15
C ASP A 179 0.43 -10.44 4.63
N MET A 180 1.61 -10.88 4.21
CA MET A 180 2.71 -10.03 3.77
C MET A 180 3.11 -10.35 2.33
N PHE A 181 3.65 -9.36 1.66
CA PHE A 181 4.33 -9.49 0.39
C PHE A 181 5.83 -9.29 0.63
N TYR A 182 6.63 -10.25 0.22
CA TYR A 182 8.07 -10.31 0.45
C TYR A 182 8.78 -9.75 -0.77
N VAL A 183 9.53 -8.68 -0.59
CA VAL A 183 10.22 -7.95 -1.65
C VAL A 183 11.72 -8.12 -1.51
N ILE A 184 12.37 -8.42 -2.62
CA ILE A 184 13.83 -8.43 -2.76
C ILE A 184 14.18 -7.47 -3.89
N LEU A 185 15.08 -6.54 -3.63
CA LEU A 185 15.65 -5.62 -4.61
C LEU A 185 17.12 -5.95 -4.78
N ARG A 186 17.56 -6.14 -6.01
CA ARG A 186 18.98 -6.26 -6.35
C ARG A 186 19.40 -5.04 -7.15
N TYR A 187 20.34 -4.32 -6.60
CA TYR A 187 20.97 -3.19 -7.27
C TYR A 187 22.12 -3.73 -8.08
N VAL A 188 22.07 -3.54 -9.39
CA VAL A 188 23.02 -4.13 -10.33
C VAL A 188 23.72 -3.05 -11.15
N LYS A 189 24.98 -3.31 -11.52
CA LYS A 189 25.73 -2.55 -12.51
C LYS A 189 25.69 -3.31 -13.83
N LEU A 190 25.22 -2.65 -14.88
CA LEU A 190 25.19 -3.19 -16.24
C LEU A 190 26.60 -3.18 -16.83
N LEU A 191 27.01 -4.26 -17.49
CA LEU A 191 28.33 -4.39 -18.13
C LEU A 191 28.36 -3.79 -19.53
N ARG A 192 27.18 -3.50 -20.10
CA ARG A 192 26.98 -2.82 -21.40
C ARG A 192 26.05 -1.63 -21.23
N GLU A 193 25.94 -0.81 -22.27
CA GLU A 193 24.93 0.24 -22.29
C GLU A 193 23.53 -0.34 -22.06
N LYS A 194 22.71 0.44 -21.41
CA LYS A 194 21.35 0.08 -21.06
C LYS A 194 20.50 -0.06 -22.32
N ASP A 195 20.08 -1.27 -22.61
CA ASP A 195 19.33 -1.66 -23.81
C ASP A 195 17.94 -2.22 -23.48
N TYR A 196 17.45 -2.05 -22.26
CA TYR A 196 16.12 -2.49 -21.85
C TYR A 196 15.21 -1.32 -21.49
N LEU A 197 13.92 -1.52 -21.66
CA LEU A 197 12.89 -0.59 -21.19
C LEU A 197 12.60 -0.84 -19.68
N ASN A 198 12.37 0.25 -18.95
CA ASN A 198 11.90 0.14 -17.57
C ASN A 198 10.49 -0.42 -17.58
N GLY A 199 10.27 -1.49 -16.84
CA GLY A 199 8.96 -2.11 -16.80
C GLY A 199 8.87 -3.22 -15.78
N SER A 200 7.69 -3.78 -15.64
CA SER A 200 7.43 -4.96 -14.81
C SER A 200 6.89 -6.10 -15.65
N CYS A 201 7.42 -7.31 -15.39
CA CYS A 201 6.91 -8.54 -15.99
C CYS A 201 6.00 -9.26 -15.01
N GLY A 202 4.87 -9.79 -15.50
CA GLY A 202 3.97 -10.62 -14.71
C GLY A 202 4.53 -12.04 -14.57
N TRP A 203 4.35 -12.65 -13.40
CA TRP A 203 4.57 -14.07 -13.13
C TRP A 203 3.45 -14.58 -12.22
N PRO A 204 2.97 -15.86 -12.33
CA PRO A 204 1.76 -16.33 -11.62
C PRO A 204 1.82 -16.21 -10.13
N TYR A 205 2.58 -15.83 -9.34
CA TYR A 205 2.50 -15.74 -7.87
C TYR A 205 3.09 -14.46 -7.29
N TYR A 206 3.63 -13.57 -8.14
CA TYR A 206 4.45 -12.47 -7.68
C TYR A 206 4.56 -11.41 -8.76
N LYS A 207 5.22 -10.32 -8.41
CA LYS A 207 5.60 -9.24 -9.30
C LYS A 207 7.12 -9.21 -9.46
N THR A 208 7.59 -9.12 -10.71
CA THR A 208 8.98 -8.84 -11.05
C THR A 208 9.07 -7.54 -11.82
N TRP A 209 10.17 -6.84 -11.69
CA TRP A 209 10.39 -5.59 -12.43
C TRP A 209 11.87 -5.28 -12.62
N ILE A 210 12.14 -4.47 -13.63
CA ILE A 210 13.41 -3.83 -13.88
C ILE A 210 13.15 -2.33 -13.83
N ALA A 211 13.90 -1.60 -13.00
CA ALA A 211 13.77 -0.16 -12.85
C ALA A 211 15.15 0.50 -12.97
N PRO A 212 15.23 1.80 -13.33
CA PRO A 212 16.48 2.54 -13.24
C PRO A 212 16.92 2.73 -11.80
N GLN A 213 18.18 3.09 -11.62
CA GLN A 213 18.71 3.67 -10.39
C GLN A 213 19.41 4.99 -10.70
N HIS A 214 20.00 5.66 -9.69
CA HIS A 214 20.68 6.93 -9.87
C HIS A 214 21.92 6.82 -10.78
N ASP A 215 22.61 5.68 -10.80
CA ASP A 215 23.69 5.40 -11.74
C ASP A 215 23.08 5.09 -13.13
N PRO A 216 23.44 5.84 -14.19
CA PRO A 216 22.94 5.58 -15.55
C PRO A 216 23.34 4.20 -16.10
N HIS A 217 24.39 3.59 -15.58
CA HIS A 217 24.79 2.22 -15.89
C HIS A 217 24.20 1.17 -14.93
N GLY A 218 23.28 1.57 -14.07
CA GLY A 218 22.68 0.72 -13.07
C GLY A 218 21.22 0.37 -13.37
N ALA A 219 20.76 -0.70 -12.71
CA ALA A 219 19.36 -1.07 -12.66
C ALA A 219 18.99 -1.64 -11.30
N ILE A 220 17.70 -1.65 -11.02
CA ILE A 220 17.12 -2.35 -9.87
C ILE A 220 16.31 -3.52 -10.42
N LEU A 221 16.73 -4.74 -10.08
CA LEU A 221 15.96 -5.95 -10.34
C LEU A 221 15.12 -6.26 -9.11
N GLY A 222 13.81 -6.13 -9.24
CA GLY A 222 12.90 -6.29 -8.13
C GLY A 222 12.03 -7.54 -8.27
N ILE A 223 11.72 -8.13 -7.13
CA ILE A 223 10.83 -9.27 -7.00
C ILE A 223 9.93 -9.06 -5.81
N GLY A 224 8.67 -9.45 -5.98
CA GLY A 224 7.74 -9.57 -4.88
C GLY A 224 7.04 -10.92 -4.90
N ALA A 225 6.98 -11.62 -3.77
CA ALA A 225 6.31 -12.89 -3.60
C ALA A 225 5.39 -12.88 -2.38
N CYS A 226 4.33 -13.70 -2.43
CA CYS A 226 3.55 -14.02 -1.25
C CYS A 226 4.29 -15.03 -0.38
N ASN A 227 4.03 -15.49 0.69
CA ASN A 227 4.51 -16.58 1.52
C ASN A 227 5.89 -16.39 2.18
N SER A 228 6.99 -16.22 1.42
CA SER A 228 8.32 -16.18 2.00
C SER A 228 9.38 -15.51 1.12
N PHE A 229 10.52 -15.16 1.73
CA PHE A 229 11.72 -14.75 0.97
C PHE A 229 12.32 -15.91 0.17
N SER A 230 12.16 -17.16 0.62
CA SER A 230 12.62 -18.33 -0.14
C SER A 230 11.88 -18.45 -1.47
N ASP A 231 10.56 -18.24 -1.46
CA ASP A 231 9.74 -18.24 -2.67
C ASP A 231 10.17 -17.10 -3.62
N ALA A 232 10.45 -15.93 -3.07
CA ALA A 232 10.95 -14.80 -3.86
C ALA A 232 12.28 -15.13 -4.53
N GLU A 233 13.23 -15.81 -3.86
CA GLU A 233 14.49 -16.24 -4.46
C GLU A 233 14.31 -17.30 -5.55
N GLU A 234 13.39 -18.25 -5.38
CA GLU A 234 13.08 -19.24 -6.41
C GLU A 234 12.48 -18.58 -7.65
N ILE A 235 11.61 -17.64 -7.45
CA ILE A 235 10.95 -16.87 -8.52
C ILE A 235 11.99 -16.00 -9.25
N TYR A 236 12.95 -15.42 -8.53
CA TYR A 236 14.03 -14.64 -9.15
C TYR A 236 14.80 -15.45 -10.18
N LYS A 237 15.12 -16.72 -9.89
CA LYS A 237 15.78 -17.61 -10.84
C LYS A 237 14.97 -17.79 -12.11
N LYS A 238 13.66 -18.00 -11.98
CA LYS A 238 12.75 -18.11 -13.14
C LYS A 238 12.63 -16.78 -13.91
N PHE A 239 12.73 -15.65 -13.23
CA PHE A 239 12.77 -14.36 -13.88
C PHE A 239 14.03 -14.21 -14.77
N GLU A 240 15.19 -14.55 -14.25
CA GLU A 240 16.44 -14.54 -15.03
C GLU A 240 16.40 -15.52 -16.21
N GLU A 241 15.81 -16.71 -16.05
CA GLU A 241 15.70 -17.71 -17.10
C GLU A 241 14.74 -17.30 -18.24
N ASN A 242 13.66 -16.58 -17.92
CA ASN A 242 12.61 -16.27 -18.89
C ASN A 242 12.76 -14.89 -19.53
N ILE A 243 13.43 -13.98 -18.89
CA ILE A 243 13.65 -12.61 -19.37
C ILE A 243 15.14 -12.47 -19.71
N SER A 244 15.41 -12.06 -20.95
CA SER A 244 16.78 -11.74 -21.38
C SER A 244 17.22 -10.46 -20.66
N LEU A 245 17.95 -10.62 -19.56
CA LEU A 245 18.56 -9.51 -18.85
C LEU A 245 19.93 -9.18 -19.47
N PRO A 246 20.34 -7.89 -19.52
CA PRO A 246 21.71 -7.53 -19.85
C PRO A 246 22.71 -8.14 -18.89
N ASP A 247 23.94 -8.42 -19.36
CA ASP A 247 25.04 -8.84 -18.49
C ASP A 247 25.27 -7.80 -17.39
N HIS A 248 25.31 -8.25 -16.15
CA HIS A 248 25.36 -7.36 -14.99
C HIS A 248 26.11 -7.98 -13.79
N GLU A 249 26.50 -7.10 -12.87
CA GLU A 249 27.08 -7.46 -11.56
C GLU A 249 26.18 -6.97 -10.44
N ILE A 250 25.85 -7.84 -9.48
CA ILE A 250 25.08 -7.46 -8.29
C ILE A 250 25.99 -6.65 -7.36
N GLN A 251 25.60 -5.42 -7.07
CA GLN A 251 26.32 -4.53 -6.16
C GLN A 251 25.90 -4.76 -4.71
N TYR A 252 24.60 -4.73 -4.45
CA TYR A 252 23.99 -5.02 -3.15
C TYR A 252 22.53 -5.43 -3.32
N PHE A 253 21.91 -5.86 -2.24
CA PHE A 253 20.51 -6.22 -2.24
C PHE A 253 19.80 -5.73 -0.97
N GLU A 254 18.50 -5.53 -1.07
CA GLU A 254 17.63 -5.19 0.04
C GLU A 254 16.49 -6.19 0.14
N ARG A 255 16.02 -6.41 1.35
CA ARG A 255 14.86 -7.27 1.64
C ARG A 255 13.86 -6.52 2.50
N GLY A 256 12.59 -6.66 2.15
CA GLY A 256 11.53 -6.09 2.93
C GLY A 256 10.19 -6.76 2.73
N THR A 257 9.26 -6.35 3.57
CA THR A 257 7.89 -6.82 3.53
C THR A 257 6.93 -5.64 3.53
N THR A 258 5.79 -5.81 2.87
CA THR A 258 4.68 -4.86 2.91
C THR A 258 3.39 -5.60 3.24
N PRO A 259 2.39 -4.95 3.85
CA PRO A 259 1.11 -5.59 4.12
C PRO A 259 0.45 -6.07 2.82
N TYR A 260 -0.01 -7.30 2.81
CA TYR A 260 -0.70 -7.87 1.65
C TYR A 260 -1.96 -8.63 2.08
N CYS A 261 -2.73 -8.02 2.96
CA CYS A 261 -4.00 -8.50 3.48
C CYS A 261 -5.09 -7.44 3.29
N ARG A 262 -6.34 -7.74 3.65
CA ARG A 262 -7.37 -6.72 3.70
C ARG A 262 -7.06 -5.68 4.78
N CYS A 263 -7.52 -4.46 4.55
CA CYS A 263 -7.52 -3.44 5.59
C CYS A 263 -8.43 -3.84 6.77
N PRO A 264 -8.22 -3.28 7.96
CA PRO A 264 -9.22 -3.29 9.01
C PRO A 264 -10.55 -2.73 8.48
N TYR A 265 -11.68 -3.25 8.93
CA TYR A 265 -12.99 -2.74 8.49
C TYR A 265 -13.28 -1.33 9.00
N SER A 266 -12.68 -0.94 10.12
CA SER A 266 -12.72 0.42 10.65
C SER A 266 -11.32 0.95 10.85
N PHE A 267 -11.12 2.22 10.49
CA PHE A 267 -9.85 2.96 10.65
C PHE A 267 -9.88 3.92 11.83
N ALA A 268 -11.04 4.07 12.48
CA ALA A 268 -11.25 5.04 13.55
C ALA A 268 -12.04 4.45 14.72
N ALA A 269 -11.63 4.86 15.91
CA ALA A 269 -12.30 4.58 17.18
C ALA A 269 -12.28 5.85 18.05
N ASP A 270 -12.74 5.77 19.29
CA ASP A 270 -12.71 6.89 20.23
C ASP A 270 -11.29 7.42 20.40
N ASN A 271 -11.04 8.68 19.99
CA ASN A 271 -9.75 9.35 20.06
C ASN A 271 -8.61 8.62 19.29
N PHE A 272 -8.92 7.76 18.31
CA PHE A 272 -7.93 6.96 17.61
C PHE A 272 -8.19 6.89 16.11
N ILE A 273 -7.10 6.96 15.33
CA ILE A 273 -7.11 6.72 13.88
C ILE A 273 -5.89 5.85 13.53
N VAL A 274 -6.04 4.93 12.59
CA VAL A 274 -4.94 4.18 11.99
C VAL A 274 -4.86 4.45 10.50
N THR A 275 -3.64 4.60 9.96
CA THR A 275 -3.38 4.86 8.53
C THR A 275 -2.02 4.32 8.09
N GLY A 276 -1.72 4.41 6.79
CA GLY A 276 -0.49 3.84 6.24
C GLY A 276 -0.48 2.32 6.29
N ASP A 277 0.71 1.74 6.33
CA ASP A 277 0.87 0.29 6.43
C ASP A 277 0.30 -0.28 7.74
N ALA A 278 0.20 0.52 8.81
CA ALA A 278 -0.48 0.12 10.03
C ALA A 278 -1.97 -0.20 9.80
N ALA A 279 -2.56 0.37 8.77
CA ALA A 279 -3.91 0.10 8.30
C ALA A 279 -3.97 -0.80 7.05
N CYS A 280 -2.85 -1.40 6.63
CA CYS A 280 -2.75 -2.27 5.45
C CYS A 280 -3.22 -1.60 4.14
N LEU A 281 -2.87 -0.33 3.94
CA LEU A 281 -3.33 0.49 2.81
C LEU A 281 -2.49 0.30 1.53
N THR A 282 -1.81 -0.81 1.39
CA THR A 282 -1.03 -1.16 0.20
C THR A 282 -1.97 -1.60 -0.93
N LYS A 283 -1.79 -1.01 -2.12
CA LYS A 283 -2.55 -1.35 -3.33
C LYS A 283 -2.25 -2.78 -3.77
N PRO A 284 -3.25 -3.67 -3.89
CA PRO A 284 -3.00 -5.10 -4.08
C PRO A 284 -2.29 -5.46 -5.40
N LEU A 285 -2.49 -4.70 -6.47
CA LEU A 285 -1.97 -5.08 -7.79
C LEU A 285 -0.48 -4.75 -7.96
N ASN A 286 -0.03 -3.60 -7.46
CA ASN A 286 1.33 -3.11 -7.72
C ASN A 286 2.18 -2.90 -6.46
N GLY A 287 1.62 -3.15 -5.26
CA GLY A 287 2.35 -3.00 -4.00
C GLY A 287 2.59 -1.55 -3.56
N GLU A 288 1.96 -0.57 -4.23
CA GLU A 288 2.12 0.84 -3.92
C GLU A 288 1.36 1.19 -2.64
N GLY A 289 2.08 1.63 -1.61
CA GLY A 289 1.53 1.93 -0.28
C GLY A 289 1.48 3.42 0.05
N ILE A 290 2.35 4.24 -0.54
CA ILE A 290 2.56 5.63 -0.14
C ILE A 290 1.39 6.50 -0.59
N THR A 291 1.14 6.62 -1.89
CA THR A 291 0.08 7.48 -2.41
C THR A 291 -1.31 6.91 -2.12
N SER A 292 -1.47 5.59 -2.09
CA SER A 292 -2.70 4.96 -1.64
C SER A 292 -3.04 5.28 -0.18
N SER A 293 -2.05 5.35 0.69
CA SER A 293 -2.22 5.81 2.08
C SER A 293 -2.56 7.30 2.16
N MET A 294 -1.99 8.14 1.28
CA MET A 294 -2.29 9.58 1.24
C MET A 294 -3.76 9.86 0.91
N VAL A 295 -4.38 9.07 0.04
CA VAL A 295 -5.83 9.17 -0.21
C VAL A 295 -6.64 8.98 1.07
N HIS A 296 -6.32 7.97 1.87
CA HIS A 296 -6.97 7.77 3.17
C HIS A 296 -6.67 8.91 4.14
N MET A 297 -5.42 9.37 4.19
CA MET A 297 -4.99 10.44 5.10
C MET A 297 -5.66 11.77 4.78
N GLU A 298 -5.91 12.12 3.52
CA GLU A 298 -6.69 13.32 3.15
C GLU A 298 -8.12 13.24 3.69
N ILE A 299 -8.76 12.08 3.57
CA ILE A 299 -10.10 11.85 4.14
C ILE A 299 -10.03 12.00 5.66
N ALA A 300 -9.08 11.33 6.30
CA ALA A 300 -8.93 11.32 7.75
C ALA A 300 -8.61 12.71 8.31
N ALA A 301 -7.69 13.45 7.70
CA ALA A 301 -7.34 14.81 8.12
C ALA A 301 -8.53 15.78 8.03
N ARG A 302 -9.29 15.72 6.94
CA ARG A 302 -10.50 16.54 6.74
C ARG A 302 -11.56 16.26 7.82
N VAL A 303 -11.82 14.98 8.08
CA VAL A 303 -12.83 14.58 9.10
C VAL A 303 -12.33 14.95 10.49
N LEU A 304 -11.08 14.63 10.82
CA LEU A 304 -10.49 14.95 12.12
C LEU A 304 -10.44 16.46 12.38
N THR A 305 -10.13 17.27 11.38
CA THR A 305 -10.17 18.74 11.48
C THR A 305 -11.53 19.23 11.96
N ARG A 306 -12.62 18.74 11.36
CA ARG A 306 -13.98 19.10 11.77
C ARG A 306 -14.33 18.61 13.17
N ALA A 307 -13.90 17.41 13.51
CA ALA A 307 -14.11 16.80 14.82
C ALA A 307 -13.39 17.58 15.93
N LEU A 308 -12.12 17.90 15.73
CA LEU A 308 -11.32 18.67 16.69
C LEU A 308 -11.84 20.08 16.90
N LYS A 309 -12.28 20.79 15.84
CA LYS A 309 -12.88 22.13 15.95
C LYS A 309 -14.16 22.13 16.78
N LYS A 310 -14.90 20.99 16.80
CA LYS A 310 -16.11 20.81 17.62
C LYS A 310 -15.83 20.17 18.98
N ASN A 311 -14.58 19.89 19.30
CA ASN A 311 -14.15 19.14 20.48
C ASN A 311 -14.84 17.77 20.63
N ARG A 312 -15.03 17.07 19.50
CA ARG A 312 -15.76 15.81 19.41
C ARG A 312 -14.91 14.80 18.63
N THR A 313 -14.41 13.75 19.31
CA THR A 313 -13.46 12.77 18.77
C THR A 313 -13.88 11.34 19.08
N ARG A 314 -15.18 11.12 19.29
CA ARG A 314 -15.74 9.77 19.45
C ARG A 314 -15.79 9.04 18.11
N LYS A 315 -15.95 7.75 18.16
CA LYS A 315 -16.09 6.88 16.99
C LYS A 315 -17.14 7.40 16.01
N GLU A 316 -18.28 7.88 16.51
CA GLU A 316 -19.37 8.43 15.69
C GLU A 316 -18.94 9.69 14.94
N ASP A 317 -18.14 10.56 15.58
CA ASP A 317 -17.65 11.81 15.01
C ASP A 317 -16.58 11.58 13.93
N LEU A 318 -15.86 10.45 14.03
CA LEU A 318 -14.80 10.03 13.10
C LEU A 318 -15.29 9.02 12.06
N TRP A 319 -16.53 8.55 12.16
CA TRP A 319 -17.07 7.46 11.33
C TRP A 319 -17.02 7.70 9.83
N GLU A 320 -17.16 8.94 9.43
CA GLU A 320 -17.10 9.34 8.02
C GLU A 320 -15.79 8.93 7.34
N ILE A 321 -14.67 8.80 8.09
CA ILE A 321 -13.39 8.26 7.56
C ILE A 321 -13.64 6.87 6.96
N ASN A 322 -14.29 6.00 7.71
CA ASN A 322 -14.60 4.64 7.29
C ASN A 322 -15.53 4.61 6.08
N THR A 323 -16.60 5.41 6.13
CA THR A 323 -17.61 5.44 5.08
C THR A 323 -17.05 5.92 3.76
N LEU A 324 -16.29 7.01 3.76
CA LEU A 324 -15.73 7.58 2.54
C LEU A 324 -14.67 6.69 1.94
N TYR A 325 -13.74 6.17 2.76
CA TYR A 325 -12.68 5.32 2.25
C TYR A 325 -13.23 3.99 1.70
N ASN A 326 -14.08 3.29 2.48
CA ASN A 326 -14.59 1.98 2.09
C ASN A 326 -15.50 2.03 0.85
N LYS A 327 -16.20 3.14 0.63
CA LYS A 327 -17.05 3.32 -0.57
C LYS A 327 -16.29 3.77 -1.82
N THR A 328 -15.00 4.07 -1.69
CA THR A 328 -14.14 4.51 -2.80
C THR A 328 -12.97 3.55 -2.95
N GLN A 329 -11.75 3.98 -2.64
CA GLN A 329 -10.53 3.18 -2.79
C GLN A 329 -10.60 1.81 -2.09
N GLY A 330 -11.26 1.71 -0.92
CA GLY A 330 -11.44 0.44 -0.22
C GLY A 330 -12.25 -0.58 -1.02
N ALA A 331 -13.30 -0.14 -1.74
CA ALA A 331 -14.09 -1.00 -2.62
C ALA A 331 -13.25 -1.53 -3.81
N ASP A 332 -12.37 -0.69 -4.37
CA ASP A 332 -11.49 -1.09 -5.46
C ASP A 332 -10.39 -2.03 -5.00
N PHE A 333 -9.79 -1.75 -3.84
CA PHE A 333 -8.74 -2.60 -3.26
C PHE A 333 -9.26 -3.99 -2.89
N CYS A 334 -10.46 -4.09 -2.32
CA CYS A 334 -11.03 -5.40 -2.01
C CYS A 334 -11.38 -6.20 -3.28
N PHE A 335 -11.81 -5.53 -4.36
CA PHE A 335 -12.02 -6.17 -5.66
C PHE A 335 -10.70 -6.74 -6.21
N LEU A 336 -9.66 -5.89 -6.33
CA LEU A 336 -8.35 -6.30 -6.85
C LEU A 336 -7.78 -7.46 -6.04
N ARG A 337 -7.85 -7.38 -4.71
CA ARG A 337 -7.37 -8.44 -3.84
C ARG A 337 -8.11 -9.75 -4.06
N ALA A 338 -9.43 -9.71 -4.17
CA ALA A 338 -10.23 -10.90 -4.40
C ALA A 338 -9.90 -11.58 -5.74
N VAL A 339 -9.72 -10.79 -6.81
CA VAL A 339 -9.31 -11.30 -8.12
C VAL A 339 -7.93 -11.94 -8.03
N LEU A 340 -6.95 -11.24 -7.47
CA LEU A 340 -5.56 -11.72 -7.40
C LEU A 340 -5.42 -12.97 -6.56
N THR A 341 -6.14 -13.07 -5.43
CA THR A 341 -6.13 -14.27 -4.57
C THR A 341 -6.52 -15.55 -5.34
N LYS A 342 -7.37 -15.42 -6.34
CA LYS A 342 -7.77 -16.56 -7.18
C LYS A 342 -6.91 -16.73 -8.43
N ALA A 343 -6.45 -15.60 -8.99
CA ALA A 343 -5.67 -15.61 -10.22
C ALA A 343 -4.26 -16.17 -10.03
N VAL A 344 -3.65 -16.02 -8.86
CA VAL A 344 -2.28 -16.51 -8.59
C VAL A 344 -2.10 -18.01 -8.77
N ASN A 345 -3.18 -18.79 -8.76
CA ASN A 345 -3.15 -20.23 -8.99
C ASN A 345 -3.17 -20.64 -10.48
N ALA A 346 -3.28 -19.67 -11.41
CA ALA A 346 -3.20 -19.95 -12.84
C ALA A 346 -1.75 -20.29 -13.23
N LYS A 347 -1.59 -21.20 -14.20
CA LYS A 347 -0.28 -21.57 -14.74
C LYS A 347 0.31 -20.47 -15.63
N ALA A 348 1.64 -20.49 -15.84
CA ALA A 348 2.31 -19.49 -16.68
C ALA A 348 1.70 -19.38 -18.08
N ASP A 349 1.40 -20.51 -18.74
CA ASP A 349 0.76 -20.54 -20.07
C ASP A 349 -0.66 -19.95 -20.06
N GLU A 350 -1.38 -20.13 -18.96
CA GLU A 350 -2.71 -19.53 -18.79
C GLU A 350 -2.61 -18.02 -18.61
N TRP A 351 -1.58 -17.55 -17.90
CA TRP A 351 -1.25 -16.12 -17.79
C TRP A 351 -0.87 -15.51 -19.14
N GLU A 352 -0.07 -16.20 -19.97
CA GLU A 352 0.20 -15.79 -21.36
C GLU A 352 -1.11 -15.55 -22.12
N TYR A 353 -2.06 -16.48 -21.98
CA TYR A 353 -3.37 -16.35 -22.61
C TYR A 353 -4.16 -15.16 -22.06
N PHE A 354 -4.06 -14.88 -20.76
CA PHE A 354 -4.74 -13.74 -20.15
C PHE A 354 -4.20 -12.42 -20.69
N PHE A 355 -2.89 -12.28 -20.81
CA PHE A 355 -2.27 -11.11 -21.41
C PHE A 355 -2.62 -10.95 -22.89
N ALA A 356 -2.56 -12.02 -23.67
CA ALA A 356 -2.87 -12.03 -25.10
C ALA A 356 -4.34 -11.67 -25.41
N ASN A 357 -5.25 -11.83 -24.46
CA ASN A 357 -6.69 -11.63 -24.66
C ASN A 357 -7.29 -10.55 -23.73
N ASP A 358 -6.47 -9.70 -23.16
CA ASP A 358 -6.88 -8.58 -22.29
C ASP A 358 -7.77 -9.01 -21.11
N ILE A 359 -7.49 -10.19 -20.57
CA ILE A 359 -8.21 -10.73 -19.42
C ILE A 359 -7.57 -10.23 -18.17
N ILE A 360 -7.81 -9.40 -17.37
CA ILE A 360 -7.16 -8.89 -16.13
C ILE A 360 -6.15 -7.77 -16.42
N PHE A 361 -5.32 -7.86 -17.46
CA PHE A 361 -4.26 -6.90 -17.77
C PHE A 361 -4.53 -6.12 -19.07
N SER A 362 -5.75 -5.63 -19.26
CA SER A 362 -6.05 -4.70 -20.37
C SER A 362 -5.40 -3.33 -20.11
N GLU A 363 -5.00 -2.62 -21.16
CA GLU A 363 -4.43 -1.27 -21.03
C GLU A 363 -5.33 -0.30 -20.23
N PRO A 364 -6.67 -0.26 -20.43
CA PRO A 364 -7.53 0.59 -19.62
C PRO A 364 -7.50 0.25 -18.13
N LEU A 365 -7.44 -1.04 -17.78
CA LEU A 365 -7.33 -1.47 -16.38
C LEU A 365 -5.96 -1.09 -15.79
N MET A 366 -4.88 -1.31 -16.53
CA MET A 366 -3.53 -0.97 -16.09
C MET A 366 -3.38 0.54 -15.89
N ASN A 367 -3.92 1.34 -16.81
CA ASN A 367 -3.92 2.80 -16.68
C ASN A 367 -4.74 3.25 -15.46
N ALA A 368 -5.96 2.76 -15.28
CA ALA A 368 -6.78 3.11 -14.12
C ALA A 368 -6.09 2.76 -12.79
N VAL A 369 -5.43 1.60 -12.73
CA VAL A 369 -4.64 1.20 -11.54
C VAL A 369 -3.44 2.12 -11.34
N SER A 370 -2.72 2.48 -12.41
CA SER A 370 -1.57 3.38 -12.35
C SER A 370 -1.99 4.78 -11.95
N THR A 371 -3.07 5.30 -12.54
CA THR A 371 -3.56 6.66 -12.30
C THR A 371 -4.36 6.81 -11.00
N GLY A 372 -4.79 5.71 -10.38
CA GLY A 372 -5.71 5.74 -9.24
C GLY A 372 -7.13 6.17 -9.62
N GLU A 373 -7.47 6.09 -10.91
CA GLU A 373 -8.82 6.29 -11.42
C GLU A 373 -9.71 5.09 -11.10
N GLU A 374 -11.02 5.27 -11.29
CA GLU A 374 -11.97 4.18 -11.08
C GLU A 374 -11.70 3.04 -12.07
N ILE A 375 -11.67 1.81 -11.56
CA ILE A 375 -11.43 0.63 -12.38
C ILE A 375 -12.61 0.43 -13.33
N PRO A 376 -12.41 0.44 -14.66
CA PRO A 376 -13.48 0.43 -15.67
C PRO A 376 -14.12 -0.95 -15.83
N LEU A 377 -14.83 -1.43 -14.80
CA LEU A 377 -15.55 -2.69 -14.81
C LEU A 377 -16.99 -2.52 -15.30
N THR A 378 -17.15 -2.18 -16.56
CA THR A 378 -18.47 -2.14 -17.19
C THR A 378 -19.00 -3.55 -17.48
N PRO A 379 -20.32 -3.75 -17.63
CA PRO A 379 -20.89 -5.04 -18.03
C PRO A 379 -20.26 -5.61 -19.31
N ASP A 380 -19.90 -4.75 -20.26
CA ASP A 380 -19.26 -5.13 -21.52
C ASP A 380 -17.83 -5.65 -21.31
N VAL A 381 -17.05 -4.97 -20.47
CA VAL A 381 -15.69 -5.41 -20.09
C VAL A 381 -15.76 -6.79 -19.44
N ILE A 382 -16.63 -6.94 -18.45
CA ILE A 382 -16.84 -8.21 -17.75
C ILE A 382 -17.31 -9.29 -18.72
N GLY A 383 -18.27 -8.97 -19.60
CA GLY A 383 -18.78 -9.89 -20.62
C GLY A 383 -17.71 -10.37 -21.59
N ASN A 384 -16.81 -9.48 -22.01
CA ASN A 384 -15.68 -9.80 -22.90
C ASN A 384 -14.65 -10.68 -22.19
N MET A 385 -14.32 -10.40 -20.91
CA MET A 385 -13.44 -11.26 -20.10
C MET A 385 -14.01 -12.69 -20.01
N VAL A 386 -15.29 -12.82 -19.68
CA VAL A 386 -15.95 -14.13 -19.57
C VAL A 386 -15.95 -14.88 -20.90
N LYS A 387 -16.27 -14.21 -22.03
CA LYS A 387 -16.22 -14.80 -23.37
C LYS A 387 -14.80 -15.27 -23.75
N SER A 388 -13.79 -14.46 -23.42
CA SER A 388 -12.39 -14.81 -23.70
C SER A 388 -11.93 -15.99 -22.86
N ILE A 389 -12.29 -16.07 -21.59
CA ILE A 389 -12.02 -17.24 -20.73
C ILE A 389 -12.71 -18.50 -21.30
N ALA A 390 -14.01 -18.42 -21.65
CA ALA A 390 -14.73 -19.53 -22.23
C ALA A 390 -14.10 -20.04 -23.55
N ARG A 391 -13.60 -19.11 -24.37
CA ARG A 391 -12.88 -19.43 -25.61
C ARG A 391 -11.54 -20.13 -25.32
N GLY A 392 -10.81 -19.71 -24.29
CA GLY A 392 -9.57 -20.34 -23.84
C GLY A 392 -9.78 -21.77 -23.36
N VAL A 393 -10.87 -22.00 -22.63
CA VAL A 393 -11.27 -23.36 -22.19
C VAL A 393 -11.60 -24.25 -23.40
N LYS A 394 -12.37 -23.74 -24.37
CA LYS A 394 -12.69 -24.47 -25.59
C LYS A 394 -11.46 -24.85 -26.43
N LYS A 395 -10.43 -23.98 -26.41
CA LYS A 395 -9.14 -24.26 -27.07
C LYS A 395 -8.22 -25.16 -26.25
N GLY A 396 -8.57 -25.54 -25.04
CA GLY A 396 -7.74 -26.34 -24.13
C GLY A 396 -6.53 -25.59 -23.53
N VAL A 397 -6.45 -24.24 -23.70
CA VAL A 397 -5.38 -23.41 -23.14
C VAL A 397 -5.67 -23.08 -21.69
N ILE A 398 -6.92 -22.84 -21.33
CA ILE A 398 -7.37 -22.63 -19.94
C ILE A 398 -7.99 -23.92 -19.43
N THR A 399 -7.53 -24.36 -18.25
CA THR A 399 -8.10 -25.55 -17.60
C THR A 399 -9.49 -25.25 -17.04
N LYS A 400 -10.31 -26.32 -16.89
CA LYS A 400 -11.62 -26.18 -16.23
C LYS A 400 -11.49 -25.74 -14.77
N ASP A 401 -10.38 -26.09 -14.15
CA ASP A 401 -10.08 -25.72 -12.77
C ASP A 401 -9.76 -24.21 -12.66
N THR A 402 -8.93 -23.70 -13.55
CA THR A 402 -8.67 -22.25 -13.67
C THR A 402 -9.94 -21.48 -14.01
N LEU A 403 -10.79 -21.96 -14.91
CA LEU A 403 -12.10 -21.35 -15.18
C LEU A 403 -12.93 -21.24 -13.90
N LYS A 404 -13.04 -22.33 -13.14
CA LYS A 404 -13.81 -22.36 -11.89
C LYS A 404 -13.21 -21.40 -10.85
N THR A 405 -11.90 -21.41 -10.73
CA THR A 405 -11.18 -20.62 -9.74
C THR A 405 -11.18 -19.13 -10.10
N VAL A 406 -10.75 -18.77 -11.30
CA VAL A 406 -10.67 -17.37 -11.75
C VAL A 406 -12.06 -16.80 -12.00
N GLY A 407 -12.94 -17.51 -12.71
CA GLY A 407 -14.32 -17.08 -12.97
C GLY A 407 -15.13 -16.93 -11.69
N GLY A 408 -15.04 -17.91 -10.77
CA GLY A 408 -15.63 -17.83 -9.45
C GLY A 408 -15.02 -16.67 -8.61
N GLY A 409 -13.72 -16.44 -8.76
CA GLY A 409 -13.00 -15.34 -8.13
C GLY A 409 -13.52 -13.97 -8.56
N VAL A 410 -13.75 -13.76 -9.85
CA VAL A 410 -14.32 -12.50 -10.37
C VAL A 410 -15.71 -12.22 -9.80
N LEU A 411 -16.58 -13.23 -9.73
CA LEU A 411 -17.92 -13.09 -9.14
C LEU A 411 -17.85 -12.74 -7.64
N LEU A 412 -16.94 -13.35 -6.90
CA LEU A 412 -16.70 -13.02 -5.50
C LEU A 412 -16.11 -11.62 -5.33
N ALA A 413 -15.23 -11.19 -6.24
CA ALA A 413 -14.66 -9.85 -6.26
C ALA A 413 -15.73 -8.77 -6.49
N ILE A 414 -16.65 -9.00 -7.44
CA ILE A 414 -17.80 -8.13 -7.66
C ILE A 414 -18.71 -8.11 -6.41
N SER A 415 -18.93 -9.28 -5.80
CA SER A 415 -19.76 -9.37 -4.59
C SER A 415 -19.18 -8.60 -3.42
N ILE A 416 -17.86 -8.70 -3.19
CA ILE A 416 -17.20 -7.97 -2.09
C ILE A 416 -17.14 -6.46 -2.39
N LYS A 417 -16.81 -6.03 -3.62
CA LYS A 417 -16.86 -4.62 -4.03
C LYS A 417 -18.25 -4.02 -3.77
N ASN A 418 -19.31 -4.67 -4.24
CA ASN A 418 -20.70 -4.24 -4.04
C ASN A 418 -21.08 -4.19 -2.55
N HIS A 419 -20.50 -5.04 -1.73
CA HIS A 419 -20.71 -5.01 -0.29
C HIS A 419 -20.03 -3.79 0.36
N TYR A 420 -18.79 -3.47 -0.06
CA TYR A 420 -18.06 -2.28 0.41
C TYR A 420 -18.74 -0.97 -0.02
N LEU A 421 -19.25 -0.88 -1.24
CA LEU A 421 -20.05 0.28 -1.69
C LEU A 421 -21.28 0.53 -0.82
N LYS A 422 -21.77 -0.47 -0.08
CA LYS A 422 -22.87 -0.38 0.88
C LYS A 422 -22.37 -0.28 2.33
N PHE A 423 -21.15 0.24 2.55
CA PHE A 423 -20.62 0.43 3.90
C PHE A 423 -21.55 1.33 4.73
N PRO A 424 -21.82 1.04 6.02
CA PRO A 424 -22.74 1.80 6.85
C PRO A 424 -22.32 3.27 6.99
N ALA A 425 -23.29 4.18 6.93
CA ALA A 425 -23.06 5.61 7.10
C ALA A 425 -22.87 6.03 8.56
N SER A 426 -23.22 5.17 9.51
CA SER A 426 -23.01 5.31 10.96
C SER A 426 -22.49 3.99 11.54
N PRO A 427 -22.03 3.95 12.80
CA PRO A 427 -21.68 2.70 13.48
C PRO A 427 -22.84 1.68 13.56
N ASP A 428 -24.08 2.17 13.44
CA ASP A 428 -25.26 1.30 13.47
C ASP A 428 -25.24 0.32 12.29
N GLY A 429 -25.46 -0.94 12.58
CA GLY A 429 -25.44 -2.01 11.58
C GLY A 429 -24.04 -2.47 11.15
N PHE A 430 -22.96 -1.86 11.65
CA PHE A 430 -21.58 -2.21 11.29
C PHE A 430 -21.25 -3.67 11.59
N GLU A 431 -21.62 -4.18 12.76
CA GLU A 431 -21.38 -5.58 13.11
C GLU A 431 -22.05 -6.56 12.12
N LYS A 432 -23.29 -6.26 11.71
CA LYS A 432 -24.01 -7.05 10.70
C LYS A 432 -23.31 -6.97 9.34
N TRP A 433 -22.78 -5.80 8.99
CA TRP A 433 -22.02 -5.59 7.78
C TRP A 433 -20.71 -6.41 7.80
N CYS A 434 -19.96 -6.38 8.92
CA CYS A 434 -18.73 -7.16 9.11
C CYS A 434 -18.98 -8.66 8.95
N LYS A 435 -19.99 -9.22 9.64
CA LYS A 435 -20.36 -10.64 9.54
C LYS A 435 -20.64 -11.08 8.09
N LYS A 436 -21.19 -10.19 7.27
CA LYS A 436 -21.44 -10.48 5.85
C LYS A 436 -20.15 -10.37 5.03
N ALA A 437 -19.32 -9.38 5.30
CA ALA A 437 -18.00 -9.24 4.68
C ALA A 437 -17.14 -10.48 4.94
N ASP A 438 -17.07 -10.95 6.19
CA ASP A 438 -16.32 -12.14 6.60
C ASP A 438 -16.74 -13.38 5.82
N LYS A 439 -18.05 -13.60 5.64
CA LYS A 439 -18.55 -14.73 4.86
C LYS A 439 -18.12 -14.68 3.40
N ILE A 440 -17.97 -13.49 2.82
CA ILE A 440 -17.50 -13.34 1.44
C ILE A 440 -15.98 -13.57 1.41
N TRP A 441 -15.22 -12.98 2.35
CA TRP A 441 -13.77 -13.17 2.46
C TRP A 441 -13.37 -14.62 2.71
N GLN A 442 -14.13 -15.37 3.54
CA GLN A 442 -13.92 -16.80 3.73
C GLN A 442 -14.04 -17.61 2.42
N LYS A 443 -14.96 -17.21 1.52
CA LYS A 443 -15.10 -17.84 0.19
C LYS A 443 -13.98 -17.44 -0.76
N ILE A 444 -13.46 -16.21 -0.65
CA ILE A 444 -12.31 -15.74 -1.43
C ILE A 444 -11.06 -16.52 -1.00
N GLY A 445 -10.87 -16.72 0.30
CA GLY A 445 -9.71 -17.40 0.86
C GLY A 445 -8.50 -16.47 1.04
N LYS A 446 -7.41 -17.04 1.52
CA LYS A 446 -6.12 -16.34 1.64
C LYS A 446 -5.36 -16.45 0.30
N MET A 447 -4.51 -15.48 0.01
CA MET A 447 -3.47 -15.65 -1.01
C MET A 447 -2.50 -16.73 -0.50
N GLN A 448 -2.27 -17.72 -1.30
CA GLN A 448 -1.29 -18.78 -1.02
C GLN A 448 -0.09 -18.61 -1.92
#